data_4327811b4c8af32711d0fcfbfd1c3b94
#
_entry.id   4327811b4c8af32711d0fcfbfd1c3b94
#
_cell.length_a   1.000
_cell.length_b   1.000
_cell.length_c   1.000
_cell.angle_alpha   90.00
_cell.angle_beta   90.00
_cell.angle_gamma   90.00
#
_symmetry.space_group_name_H-M   'P 1'
#
loop_
_entity.id
_entity.type
_entity.pdbx_description
1 polymer ?
#
loop_
_entity_poly.entity_id
_entity_poly.type
_entity_poly.pdbx_seq_one_letter_code
_entity_poly.pdbx_strand_id
1 'polypeptide(L)'
;MRQLFFLAACASAFLPARPRCAPSPLRAETEDDNLVVDDAARASLEKLALMTRSSEADEGPPRPKSSGTARRRRAEERKLVEVLGRTTEPEQFKAAIDGLWSLWFSERGSENKAKLEAVDRLISEGEASQWVEASAAARELAEEHDDWPEALNRLATVEYLRGEYDTSVELCKKVLAAKIHHFGALSGICMCYQKLGDADALAEWRERMLPNDPSARRRWADRAIRALDRLDG
;
A
#
# COMPACT_ATOMS: atom_id res chain seq x y z
N MET A 1 -14.98 -2.06 -17.76
CA MET A 1 -14.94 -3.53 -17.47
C MET A 1 -13.56 -4.05 -17.07
N ARG A 2 -12.45 -3.28 -17.18
CA ARG A 2 -11.06 -3.75 -16.97
C ARG A 2 -10.49 -3.54 -15.54
N GLN A 3 -11.14 -2.77 -14.69
CA GLN A 3 -10.74 -2.59 -13.28
C GLN A 3 -11.03 -3.82 -12.37
N LEU A 4 -11.76 -4.81 -12.90
CA LEU A 4 -12.19 -6.00 -12.17
C LEU A 4 -11.06 -7.04 -11.92
N PHE A 5 -9.93 -6.98 -12.63
CA PHE A 5 -8.85 -7.93 -12.43
C PHE A 5 -8.15 -7.77 -11.08
N PHE A 6 -8.01 -6.54 -10.59
CA PHE A 6 -7.42 -6.30 -9.27
C PHE A 6 -8.39 -6.63 -8.12
N LEU A 7 -9.70 -6.39 -8.32
CA LEU A 7 -10.73 -6.78 -7.34
C LEU A 7 -10.95 -8.30 -7.29
N ALA A 8 -10.81 -9.00 -8.42
CA ALA A 8 -10.89 -10.46 -8.46
C ALA A 8 -9.74 -11.14 -7.72
N ALA A 9 -8.53 -10.59 -7.77
CA ALA A 9 -7.40 -11.07 -6.98
C ALA A 9 -7.62 -10.85 -5.47
N CYS A 10 -8.28 -9.76 -5.09
CA CYS A 10 -8.67 -9.51 -3.69
C CYS A 10 -9.74 -10.49 -3.20
N ALA A 11 -10.70 -10.88 -4.05
CA ALA A 11 -11.76 -11.83 -3.69
C ALA A 11 -11.24 -13.27 -3.48
N SER A 12 -10.21 -13.68 -4.22
CA SER A 12 -9.60 -14.99 -4.08
C SER A 12 -8.74 -15.15 -2.82
N ALA A 13 -8.32 -14.06 -2.18
CA ALA A 13 -7.60 -14.09 -0.90
C ALA A 13 -8.52 -14.38 0.31
N PHE A 14 -9.83 -14.48 0.11
CA PHE A 14 -10.84 -14.72 1.15
C PHE A 14 -11.30 -16.18 1.28
N LEU A 15 -10.56 -17.16 0.77
CA LEU A 15 -10.88 -18.56 1.08
C LEU A 15 -10.53 -18.88 2.53
N PRO A 16 -11.42 -19.54 3.28
CA PRO A 16 -11.17 -19.90 4.67
C PRO A 16 -9.98 -20.85 4.76
N ALA A 17 -9.14 -20.64 5.78
CA ALA A 17 -7.96 -21.45 6.06
C ALA A 17 -8.32 -22.93 6.14
N ARG A 18 -7.63 -23.76 5.37
CA ARG A 18 -7.68 -25.22 5.54
C ARG A 18 -7.13 -25.59 6.91
N PRO A 19 -7.68 -26.64 7.57
CA PRO A 19 -7.24 -27.05 8.91
C PRO A 19 -5.77 -27.48 8.87
N ARG A 20 -5.03 -27.08 9.91
CA ARG A 20 -3.62 -27.36 10.13
C ARG A 20 -3.36 -28.86 10.16
N CYS A 21 -2.47 -29.35 9.32
CA CYS A 21 -1.79 -30.63 9.55
C CYS A 21 -0.86 -30.46 10.75
N ALA A 22 -0.93 -31.39 11.69
CA ALA A 22 -0.11 -31.41 12.88
C ALA A 22 1.38 -31.58 12.53
N PRO A 23 2.31 -30.92 13.27
CA PRO A 23 3.73 -31.13 13.07
C PRO A 23 4.16 -32.46 13.67
N SER A 24 4.97 -33.22 12.93
CA SER A 24 5.70 -34.38 13.42
C SER A 24 6.78 -33.97 14.41
N PRO A 25 7.06 -34.79 15.45
CA PRO A 25 8.03 -34.44 16.46
C PRO A 25 9.45 -34.76 15.96
N LEU A 26 10.30 -33.76 15.83
CA LEU A 26 11.75 -33.93 15.73
C LEU A 26 12.41 -33.25 16.93
N ARG A 27 12.86 -34.11 17.80
CA ARG A 27 13.99 -34.14 18.71
C ARG A 27 14.67 -32.79 19.06
N ALA A 28 14.57 -32.48 20.35
CA ALA A 28 15.38 -31.49 21.03
C ALA A 28 16.87 -31.92 21.05
N GLU A 29 17.75 -31.04 20.62
CA GLU A 29 19.11 -30.95 21.09
C GLU A 29 19.36 -29.54 21.61
N THR A 30 19.66 -29.49 22.90
CA THR A 30 20.04 -28.31 23.66
C THR A 30 21.49 -27.97 23.34
N GLU A 31 21.76 -26.78 22.87
CA GLU A 31 23.07 -26.14 23.08
C GLU A 31 22.83 -24.69 23.55
N ASP A 32 23.29 -24.44 24.78
CA ASP A 32 23.48 -23.14 25.39
C ASP A 32 24.52 -22.35 24.58
N ASP A 33 24.11 -21.42 23.76
CA ASP A 33 24.98 -20.37 23.25
C ASP A 33 24.66 -19.04 23.91
N ASN A 34 25.46 -18.76 24.91
CA ASN A 34 25.58 -17.50 25.61
C ASN A 34 26.14 -16.46 24.62
N LEU A 35 25.23 -15.75 23.94
CA LEU A 35 25.58 -14.70 22.97
C LEU A 35 26.15 -13.51 23.72
N VAL A 36 27.46 -13.49 23.90
CA VAL A 36 28.21 -12.31 24.36
C VAL A 36 28.07 -11.24 23.28
N VAL A 37 27.18 -10.29 23.50
CA VAL A 37 27.05 -9.12 22.62
C VAL A 37 28.34 -8.32 22.72
N ASP A 38 29.09 -8.30 21.62
CA ASP A 38 30.35 -7.57 21.47
C ASP A 38 30.16 -6.09 21.80
N ASP A 39 31.03 -5.52 22.64
CA ASP A 39 31.00 -4.11 23.06
C ASP A 39 31.03 -3.12 21.88
N ALA A 40 31.55 -3.53 20.74
CA ALA A 40 31.53 -2.76 19.49
C ALA A 40 30.10 -2.67 18.89
N ALA A 41 29.29 -3.73 19.00
CA ALA A 41 27.90 -3.73 18.57
C ALA A 41 27.03 -2.86 19.48
N ARG A 42 27.34 -2.85 20.80
CA ARG A 42 26.67 -2.01 21.79
C ARG A 42 26.96 -0.52 21.58
N ALA A 43 28.22 -0.16 21.30
CA ALA A 43 28.62 1.20 20.97
C ALA A 43 28.01 1.69 19.65
N SER A 44 27.82 0.80 18.69
CA SER A 44 27.15 1.12 17.40
C SER A 44 25.66 1.38 17.59
N LEU A 45 24.98 0.62 18.46
CA LEU A 45 23.57 0.83 18.80
C LEU A 45 23.35 2.13 19.60
N GLU A 46 24.26 2.47 20.54
CA GLU A 46 24.22 3.73 21.26
C GLU A 46 24.45 4.94 20.35
N LYS A 47 25.37 4.83 19.39
CA LYS A 47 25.62 5.86 18.39
C LYS A 47 24.41 6.06 17.46
N LEU A 48 23.72 4.99 17.07
CA LEU A 48 22.48 5.04 16.29
C LEU A 48 21.36 5.68 17.09
N ALA A 49 21.23 5.35 18.39
CA ALA A 49 20.23 5.94 19.28
C ALA A 49 20.50 7.44 19.54
N LEU A 50 21.77 7.87 19.55
CA LEU A 50 22.12 9.28 19.69
C LEU A 50 21.82 10.07 18.40
N MET A 51 22.01 9.47 17.22
CA MET A 51 21.67 10.07 15.94
C MET A 51 20.14 10.23 15.74
N THR A 52 19.35 9.31 16.28
CA THR A 52 17.88 9.42 16.24
C THR A 52 17.32 10.44 17.21
N ARG A 53 18.02 10.73 18.33
CA ARG A 53 17.62 11.77 19.28
C ARG A 53 17.94 13.20 18.83
N SER A 54 18.87 13.40 17.89
CA SER A 54 19.19 14.73 17.33
C SER A 54 18.23 15.18 16.24
N SER A 55 17.21 14.39 15.87
CA SER A 55 16.22 14.74 14.83
C SER A 55 14.92 15.33 15.38
N GLU A 56 14.85 15.67 16.65
CA GLU A 56 13.63 16.26 17.26
C GLU A 56 13.71 17.79 17.37
N ALA A 57 14.08 18.51 16.33
CA ALA A 57 13.79 19.93 16.17
C ALA A 57 14.23 20.45 14.77
N ASP A 58 13.80 19.79 13.71
CA ASP A 58 13.77 20.43 12.40
C ASP A 58 12.30 20.59 11.99
N GLU A 59 11.72 21.73 12.33
CA GLU A 59 10.53 22.21 11.66
C GLU A 59 10.93 22.45 10.19
N GLY A 60 10.77 21.39 9.38
CA GLY A 60 10.97 21.48 7.94
C GLY A 60 10.20 22.66 7.36
N PRO A 61 10.62 23.20 6.19
CA PRO A 61 10.02 24.39 5.60
C PRO A 61 8.49 24.26 5.57
N PRO A 62 7.72 25.32 5.86
CA PRO A 62 6.27 25.29 5.93
C PRO A 62 5.72 24.67 4.64
N ARG A 63 4.98 23.56 4.78
CA ARG A 63 4.39 22.86 3.63
C ARG A 63 3.60 23.88 2.80
N PRO A 64 3.75 23.91 1.47
CA PRO A 64 3.00 24.83 0.63
C PRO A 64 1.50 24.59 0.89
N LYS A 65 0.77 25.67 1.19
CA LYS A 65 -0.68 25.61 1.41
C LYS A 65 -1.31 24.93 0.20
N SER A 66 -2.00 23.82 0.43
CA SER A 66 -2.61 23.01 -0.62
C SER A 66 -3.46 23.88 -1.54
N SER A 67 -3.32 23.74 -2.85
CA SER A 67 -4.14 24.47 -3.81
C SER A 67 -5.63 24.16 -3.57
N GLY A 68 -6.52 25.09 -3.88
CA GLY A 68 -7.97 24.88 -3.73
C GLY A 68 -8.47 23.60 -4.42
N THR A 69 -7.79 23.17 -5.47
CA THR A 69 -8.05 21.94 -6.19
C THR A 69 -7.70 20.69 -5.35
N ALA A 70 -6.56 20.68 -4.69
CA ALA A 70 -6.14 19.58 -3.82
C ALA A 70 -7.08 19.44 -2.63
N ARG A 71 -7.50 20.55 -2.01
CA ARG A 71 -8.47 20.54 -0.91
C ARG A 71 -9.85 20.00 -1.33
N ARG A 72 -10.33 20.39 -2.51
CA ARG A 72 -11.60 19.86 -3.06
C ARG A 72 -11.51 18.36 -3.29
N ARG A 73 -10.38 17.87 -3.83
CA ARG A 73 -10.16 16.46 -4.08
C ARG A 73 -10.15 15.65 -2.77
N ARG A 74 -9.46 16.11 -1.74
CA ARG A 74 -9.48 15.45 -0.41
C ARG A 74 -10.87 15.45 0.23
N ALA A 75 -11.64 16.52 0.05
CA ALA A 75 -13.01 16.57 0.53
C ALA A 75 -13.91 15.54 -0.17
N GLU A 76 -13.71 15.30 -1.46
CA GLU A 76 -14.42 14.27 -2.20
C GLU A 76 -13.97 12.87 -1.79
N GLU A 77 -12.66 12.65 -1.66
CA GLU A 77 -12.06 11.40 -1.15
C GLU A 77 -12.64 11.04 0.22
N ARG A 78 -12.71 12.02 1.13
CA ARG A 78 -13.30 11.86 2.45
C ARG A 78 -14.76 11.38 2.39
N LYS A 79 -15.59 11.97 1.54
CA LYS A 79 -17.00 11.56 1.36
C LYS A 79 -17.12 10.11 0.89
N LEU A 80 -16.30 9.72 -0.09
CA LEU A 80 -16.28 8.35 -0.60
C LEU A 80 -15.84 7.35 0.48
N VAL A 81 -14.82 7.67 1.26
CA VAL A 81 -14.36 6.86 2.41
C VAL A 81 -15.47 6.76 3.47
N GLU A 82 -16.19 7.84 3.74
CA GLU A 82 -17.33 7.85 4.68
C GLU A 82 -18.46 6.92 4.19
N VAL A 83 -18.78 6.95 2.89
CA VAL A 83 -19.74 6.02 2.29
C VAL A 83 -19.29 4.58 2.48
N LEU A 84 -18.02 4.24 2.19
CA LEU A 84 -17.48 2.89 2.40
C LEU A 84 -17.61 2.40 3.84
N GLY A 85 -17.42 3.30 4.81
CA GLY A 85 -17.53 2.95 6.22
C GLY A 85 -18.96 2.73 6.71
N ARG A 86 -19.95 3.28 6.03
CA ARG A 86 -21.34 3.31 6.51
C ARG A 86 -22.32 2.47 5.70
N THR A 87 -22.07 2.33 4.39
CA THR A 87 -23.04 1.65 3.53
C THR A 87 -23.09 0.15 3.76
N THR A 88 -24.30 -0.40 3.71
CA THR A 88 -24.56 -1.84 3.64
C THR A 88 -24.99 -2.26 2.23
N GLU A 89 -25.29 -1.29 1.35
CA GLU A 89 -25.76 -1.53 0.01
C GLU A 89 -24.61 -1.84 -0.95
N PRO A 90 -24.58 -3.01 -1.62
CA PRO A 90 -23.49 -3.43 -2.50
C PRO A 90 -23.21 -2.44 -3.63
N GLU A 91 -24.26 -1.85 -4.23
CA GLU A 91 -24.10 -0.89 -5.33
C GLU A 91 -23.45 0.42 -4.87
N GLN A 92 -23.83 0.93 -3.69
CA GLN A 92 -23.20 2.11 -3.12
C GLN A 92 -21.74 1.84 -2.74
N PHE A 93 -21.47 0.66 -2.20
CA PHE A 93 -20.11 0.23 -1.88
C PHE A 93 -19.24 0.20 -3.14
N LYS A 94 -19.74 -0.44 -4.20
CA LYS A 94 -19.05 -0.49 -5.49
C LYS A 94 -18.83 0.90 -6.06
N ALA A 95 -19.86 1.75 -6.07
CA ALA A 95 -19.76 3.11 -6.57
C ALA A 95 -18.73 3.95 -5.81
N ALA A 96 -18.61 3.78 -4.49
CA ALA A 96 -17.61 4.47 -3.69
C ALA A 96 -16.18 3.98 -4.01
N ILE A 97 -15.97 2.68 -4.22
CA ILE A 97 -14.68 2.12 -4.68
C ILE A 97 -14.31 2.68 -6.06
N ASP A 98 -15.24 2.63 -7.02
CA ASP A 98 -15.02 3.14 -8.39
C ASP A 98 -14.73 4.65 -8.37
N GLY A 99 -15.41 5.39 -7.50
CA GLY A 99 -15.21 6.82 -7.28
C GLY A 99 -13.80 7.14 -6.74
N LEU A 100 -13.32 6.39 -5.76
CA LEU A 100 -11.96 6.54 -5.23
C LEU A 100 -10.90 6.26 -6.29
N TRP A 101 -11.03 5.17 -7.05
CA TRP A 101 -10.14 4.89 -8.17
C TRP A 101 -10.12 6.02 -9.20
N SER A 102 -11.30 6.49 -9.62
CA SER A 102 -11.41 7.60 -10.58
C SER A 102 -10.73 8.88 -10.08
N LEU A 103 -10.90 9.18 -8.78
CA LEU A 103 -10.32 10.34 -8.14
C LEU A 103 -8.79 10.27 -8.12
N TRP A 104 -8.23 9.11 -7.73
CA TRP A 104 -6.79 8.89 -7.65
C TRP A 104 -6.12 8.87 -9.03
N PHE A 105 -6.75 8.22 -10.02
CA PHE A 105 -6.27 8.19 -11.40
C PHE A 105 -6.22 9.56 -12.07
N SER A 106 -7.16 10.44 -11.73
CA SER A 106 -7.24 11.79 -12.32
C SER A 106 -6.44 12.85 -11.55
N GLU A 107 -5.69 12.45 -10.52
CA GLU A 107 -5.02 13.38 -9.60
C GLU A 107 -4.04 14.33 -10.29
N ARG A 108 -3.39 13.89 -11.34
CA ARG A 108 -2.40 14.66 -12.13
C ARG A 108 -2.89 15.09 -13.50
N GLY A 109 -4.22 15.12 -13.70
CA GLY A 109 -4.86 15.58 -14.94
C GLY A 109 -5.00 14.49 -15.99
N SER A 110 -5.62 14.86 -17.12
CA SER A 110 -6.00 13.90 -18.17
C SER A 110 -4.81 13.30 -18.91
N GLU A 111 -3.75 14.07 -19.13
CA GLU A 111 -2.55 13.62 -19.82
C GLU A 111 -1.85 12.51 -19.01
N ASN A 112 -1.57 12.77 -17.74
CA ASN A 112 -0.92 11.80 -16.87
C ASN A 112 -1.80 10.59 -16.58
N LYS A 113 -3.13 10.78 -16.52
CA LYS A 113 -4.08 9.66 -16.51
C LYS A 113 -3.93 8.77 -17.73
N ALA A 114 -3.78 9.36 -18.95
CA ALA A 114 -3.57 8.59 -20.18
C ALA A 114 -2.24 7.80 -20.18
N LYS A 115 -1.16 8.38 -19.63
CA LYS A 115 0.11 7.69 -19.41
C LYS A 115 -0.06 6.49 -18.46
N LEU A 116 -0.79 6.68 -17.36
CA LEU A 116 -1.09 5.61 -16.39
C LEU A 116 -1.92 4.47 -17.03
N GLU A 117 -2.94 4.83 -17.85
CA GLU A 117 -3.74 3.86 -18.60
C GLU A 117 -2.92 3.13 -19.68
N ALA A 118 -1.86 3.75 -20.22
CA ALA A 118 -0.93 3.07 -21.10
C ALA A 118 -0.12 2.01 -20.36
N VAL A 119 0.35 2.30 -19.16
CA VAL A 119 0.99 1.29 -18.29
C VAL A 119 0.02 0.14 -17.99
N ASP A 120 -1.24 0.43 -17.67
CA ASP A 120 -2.25 -0.60 -17.41
C ASP A 120 -2.50 -1.51 -18.64
N ARG A 121 -2.43 -0.96 -19.86
CA ARG A 121 -2.50 -1.78 -21.08
C ARG A 121 -1.30 -2.72 -21.20
N LEU A 122 -0.08 -2.23 -21.01
CA LEU A 122 1.12 -3.06 -21.05
C LEU A 122 1.06 -4.19 -19.99
N ILE A 123 0.51 -3.91 -18.80
CA ILE A 123 0.32 -4.92 -17.76
C ILE A 123 -0.71 -5.97 -18.17
N SER A 124 -1.85 -5.55 -18.76
CA SER A 124 -3.00 -6.42 -19.03
C SER A 124 -2.90 -7.23 -20.31
N GLU A 125 -2.18 -6.72 -21.30
CA GLU A 125 -2.04 -7.31 -22.63
C GLU A 125 -0.68 -8.00 -22.79
N GLY A 126 0.23 -7.78 -21.82
CA GLY A 126 1.63 -8.08 -21.93
C GLY A 126 2.03 -9.48 -21.48
N GLU A 127 2.89 -10.07 -22.27
CA GLU A 127 3.77 -11.16 -21.82
C GLU A 127 4.92 -10.59 -20.97
N ALA A 128 5.68 -11.46 -20.34
CA ALA A 128 6.78 -11.07 -19.43
C ALA A 128 7.79 -10.07 -20.04
N SER A 129 7.97 -10.08 -21.35
CA SER A 129 8.82 -9.12 -22.09
C SER A 129 8.29 -7.68 -22.01
N GLN A 130 6.97 -7.50 -22.03
CA GLN A 130 6.33 -6.18 -21.99
C GLN A 130 6.32 -5.60 -20.55
N TRP A 131 6.50 -6.41 -19.53
CA TRP A 131 6.62 -5.92 -18.15
C TRP A 131 7.91 -5.11 -17.92
N VAL A 132 8.95 -5.34 -18.72
CA VAL A 132 10.16 -4.50 -18.68
C VAL A 132 9.83 -3.09 -19.18
N GLU A 133 9.10 -2.99 -20.30
CA GLU A 133 8.63 -1.71 -20.86
C GLU A 133 7.64 -1.03 -19.90
N ALA A 134 6.68 -1.78 -19.36
CA ALA A 134 5.73 -1.29 -18.36
C ALA A 134 6.43 -0.74 -17.11
N SER A 135 7.50 -1.43 -16.63
CA SER A 135 8.30 -0.97 -15.50
C SER A 135 9.02 0.35 -15.82
N ALA A 136 9.61 0.46 -17.02
CA ALA A 136 10.29 1.69 -17.43
C ALA A 136 9.29 2.87 -17.51
N ALA A 137 8.14 2.68 -18.16
CA ALA A 137 7.11 3.71 -18.27
C ALA A 137 6.50 4.10 -16.91
N ALA A 138 6.24 3.12 -16.03
CA ALA A 138 5.72 3.39 -14.69
C ALA A 138 6.74 4.12 -13.82
N ARG A 139 8.03 3.80 -13.96
CA ARG A 139 9.12 4.44 -13.24
C ARG A 139 9.29 5.89 -13.67
N GLU A 140 9.31 6.16 -14.97
CA GLU A 140 9.37 7.52 -15.53
C GLU A 140 8.23 8.37 -14.97
N LEU A 141 7.00 7.84 -14.98
CA LEU A 141 5.83 8.53 -14.44
C LEU A 141 5.93 8.77 -12.92
N ALA A 142 6.47 7.82 -12.16
CA ALA A 142 6.68 7.94 -10.72
C ALA A 142 7.81 8.93 -10.38
N GLU A 143 8.83 9.06 -11.23
CA GLU A 143 9.92 10.05 -11.08
C GLU A 143 9.47 11.46 -11.47
N GLU A 144 8.62 11.58 -12.52
CA GLU A 144 8.01 12.86 -12.92
C GLU A 144 7.05 13.39 -11.84
N HIS A 145 6.41 12.48 -11.09
CA HIS A 145 5.39 12.77 -10.09
C HIS A 145 5.61 11.93 -8.82
N ASP A 146 6.69 12.18 -8.09
CA ASP A 146 7.12 11.42 -6.91
C ASP A 146 6.11 11.45 -5.75
N ASP A 147 5.23 12.45 -5.74
CA ASP A 147 4.13 12.63 -4.79
C ASP A 147 2.77 12.09 -5.29
N TRP A 148 2.73 11.37 -6.43
CA TRP A 148 1.50 10.76 -6.94
C TRP A 148 1.39 9.28 -6.56
N PRO A 149 0.55 8.92 -5.57
CA PRO A 149 0.44 7.55 -5.08
C PRO A 149 0.08 6.53 -6.16
N GLU A 150 -0.74 6.90 -7.16
CA GLU A 150 -1.13 5.99 -8.23
C GLU A 150 0.01 5.62 -9.18
N ALA A 151 0.91 6.54 -9.50
CA ALA A 151 2.10 6.23 -10.29
C ALA A 151 3.00 5.23 -9.55
N LEU A 152 3.25 5.46 -8.25
CA LEU A 152 3.99 4.53 -7.40
C LEU A 152 3.30 3.17 -7.28
N ASN A 153 1.96 3.15 -7.17
CA ASN A 153 1.17 1.92 -7.08
C ASN A 153 1.25 1.10 -8.38
N ARG A 154 1.27 1.75 -9.55
CA ARG A 154 1.46 1.06 -10.82
C ARG A 154 2.86 0.48 -10.96
N LEU A 155 3.88 1.24 -10.57
CA LEU A 155 5.24 0.71 -10.54
C LEU A 155 5.33 -0.50 -9.58
N ALA A 156 4.75 -0.43 -8.38
CA ALA A 156 4.70 -1.55 -7.46
C ALA A 156 4.03 -2.79 -8.07
N THR A 157 2.94 -2.58 -8.81
CA THR A 157 2.22 -3.68 -9.52
C THR A 157 3.11 -4.35 -10.56
N VAL A 158 3.83 -3.57 -11.37
CA VAL A 158 4.73 -4.13 -12.38
C VAL A 158 5.90 -4.87 -11.74
N GLU A 159 6.50 -4.32 -10.70
CA GLU A 159 7.60 -4.97 -9.99
C GLU A 159 7.14 -6.30 -9.35
N TYR A 160 5.92 -6.35 -8.80
CA TYR A 160 5.32 -7.62 -8.35
C TYR A 160 5.22 -8.66 -9.47
N LEU A 161 4.75 -8.28 -10.67
CA LEU A 161 4.63 -9.17 -11.83
C LEU A 161 5.99 -9.67 -12.32
N ARG A 162 7.04 -8.86 -12.18
CA ARG A 162 8.44 -9.21 -12.50
C ARG A 162 9.08 -10.12 -11.45
N GLY A 163 8.41 -10.35 -10.31
CA GLY A 163 8.94 -11.12 -9.20
C GLY A 163 9.82 -10.33 -8.22
N GLU A 164 9.94 -9.01 -8.42
CA GLU A 164 10.71 -8.10 -7.59
C GLU A 164 9.88 -7.69 -6.35
N TYR A 165 9.58 -8.69 -5.50
CA TYR A 165 8.60 -8.52 -4.41
C TYR A 165 9.06 -7.53 -3.34
N ASP A 166 10.35 -7.51 -2.98
CA ASP A 166 10.89 -6.56 -2.00
C ASP A 166 10.77 -5.12 -2.50
N THR A 167 11.10 -4.88 -3.78
CA THR A 167 10.92 -3.57 -4.42
C THR A 167 9.46 -3.15 -4.41
N SER A 168 8.55 -4.07 -4.75
CA SER A 168 7.12 -3.82 -4.72
C SER A 168 6.61 -3.47 -3.30
N VAL A 169 7.10 -4.16 -2.26
CA VAL A 169 6.80 -3.85 -0.85
C VAL A 169 7.19 -2.42 -0.50
N GLU A 170 8.40 -2.00 -0.84
CA GLU A 170 8.88 -0.64 -0.53
C GLU A 170 8.08 0.43 -1.26
N LEU A 171 7.69 0.19 -2.51
CA LEU A 171 6.81 1.09 -3.27
C LEU A 171 5.41 1.16 -2.64
N CYS A 172 4.82 0.03 -2.28
CA CYS A 172 3.54 0.00 -1.57
C CYS A 172 3.59 0.76 -0.23
N LYS A 173 4.68 0.64 0.54
CA LYS A 173 4.89 1.41 1.77
C LYS A 173 4.92 2.92 1.51
N LYS A 174 5.56 3.38 0.43
CA LYS A 174 5.55 4.79 0.02
C LYS A 174 4.14 5.28 -0.31
N VAL A 175 3.37 4.50 -1.08
CA VAL A 175 1.95 4.79 -1.34
C VAL A 175 1.15 4.92 -0.05
N LEU A 176 1.34 3.98 0.89
CA LEU A 176 0.61 3.95 2.15
C LEU A 176 1.05 5.03 3.14
N ALA A 177 2.27 5.55 3.02
CA ALA A 177 2.70 6.73 3.77
C ALA A 177 1.94 7.99 3.32
N ALA A 178 1.62 8.11 2.03
CA ALA A 178 0.82 9.21 1.49
C ALA A 178 -0.69 9.00 1.69
N LYS A 179 -1.18 7.77 1.48
CA LYS A 179 -2.60 7.39 1.57
C LYS A 179 -2.76 6.06 2.32
N ILE A 180 -2.92 6.12 3.64
CA ILE A 180 -3.00 4.92 4.52
C ILE A 180 -4.15 3.98 4.17
N HIS A 181 -5.15 4.47 3.45
CA HIS A 181 -6.37 3.76 3.03
C HIS A 181 -6.34 3.32 1.56
N HIS A 182 -5.18 3.41 0.90
CA HIS A 182 -5.04 3.01 -0.49
C HIS A 182 -5.15 1.49 -0.63
N PHE A 183 -6.36 0.98 -0.88
CA PHE A 183 -6.65 -0.45 -0.85
C PHE A 183 -5.89 -1.26 -1.91
N GLY A 184 -5.50 -0.65 -3.04
CA GLY A 184 -4.62 -1.29 -4.04
C GLY A 184 -3.24 -1.59 -3.46
N ALA A 185 -2.60 -0.61 -2.79
CA ALA A 185 -1.30 -0.82 -2.16
C ALA A 185 -1.39 -1.76 -0.95
N LEU A 186 -2.47 -1.69 -0.14
CA LEU A 186 -2.71 -2.64 0.94
C LEU A 186 -2.83 -4.08 0.43
N SER A 187 -3.51 -4.27 -0.69
CA SER A 187 -3.63 -5.57 -1.34
C SER A 187 -2.29 -6.04 -1.92
N GLY A 188 -1.60 -5.15 -2.62
CA GLY A 188 -0.31 -5.41 -3.24
C GLY A 188 0.74 -5.87 -2.23
N ILE A 189 0.86 -5.17 -1.10
CA ILE A 189 1.83 -5.54 -0.06
C ILE A 189 1.53 -6.89 0.58
N CYS A 190 0.24 -7.23 0.78
CA CYS A 190 -0.16 -8.55 1.25
C CYS A 190 0.20 -9.66 0.23
N MET A 191 0.00 -9.40 -1.06
CA MET A 191 0.38 -10.34 -2.12
C MET A 191 1.90 -10.54 -2.17
N CYS A 192 2.70 -9.49 -1.98
CA CYS A 192 4.16 -9.60 -1.92
C CYS A 192 4.60 -10.47 -0.74
N TYR A 193 4.13 -10.20 0.48
CA TYR A 193 4.50 -11.00 1.65
C TYR A 193 4.04 -12.45 1.55
N GLN A 194 2.90 -12.71 0.89
CA GLN A 194 2.48 -14.08 0.59
C GLN A 194 3.48 -14.79 -0.33
N LYS A 195 4.05 -14.10 -1.33
CA LYS A 195 5.07 -14.64 -2.24
C LYS A 195 6.42 -14.82 -1.55
N LEU A 196 6.79 -13.91 -0.67
CA LEU A 196 8.01 -13.98 0.14
C LEU A 196 7.94 -15.05 1.24
N GLY A 197 6.73 -15.56 1.57
CA GLY A 197 6.52 -16.54 2.63
C GLY A 197 6.56 -15.95 4.04
N ASP A 198 6.55 -14.63 4.18
CA ASP A 198 6.54 -13.93 5.47
C ASP A 198 5.11 -13.87 6.03
N ALA A 199 4.76 -14.88 6.82
CA ALA A 199 3.42 -15.05 7.40
C ALA A 199 3.11 -13.98 8.45
N ASP A 200 4.09 -13.52 9.20
CA ASP A 200 3.90 -12.54 10.26
C ASP A 200 3.64 -11.16 9.68
N ALA A 201 4.44 -10.72 8.73
CA ALA A 201 4.21 -9.47 8.01
C ALA A 201 2.88 -9.52 7.24
N LEU A 202 2.55 -10.63 6.59
CA LEU A 202 1.26 -10.81 5.92
C LEU A 202 0.08 -10.64 6.89
N ALA A 203 0.16 -11.21 8.10
CA ALA A 203 -0.90 -11.09 9.11
C ALA A 203 -1.07 -9.63 9.56
N GLU A 204 0.04 -8.94 9.85
CA GLU A 204 0.02 -7.52 10.23
C GLU A 204 -0.63 -6.62 9.17
N TRP A 205 -0.26 -6.78 7.89
CA TRP A 205 -0.80 -5.95 6.82
C TRP A 205 -2.26 -6.28 6.49
N ARG A 206 -2.70 -7.52 6.66
CA ARG A 206 -4.12 -7.91 6.49
C ARG A 206 -5.05 -7.17 7.44
N GLU A 207 -4.63 -6.88 8.67
CA GLU A 207 -5.44 -6.12 9.63
C GLU A 207 -5.71 -4.68 9.20
N ARG A 208 -4.89 -4.14 8.26
CA ARG A 208 -5.02 -2.79 7.72
C ARG A 208 -5.94 -2.73 6.49
N MET A 209 -6.26 -3.87 5.88
CA MET A 209 -7.12 -3.93 4.70
C MET A 209 -8.54 -3.45 5.01
N LEU A 210 -9.26 -3.07 3.94
CA LEU A 210 -10.68 -2.71 4.04
C LEU A 210 -11.49 -3.93 4.48
N PRO A 211 -12.13 -3.91 5.66
CA PRO A 211 -12.83 -5.08 6.18
C PRO A 211 -14.17 -5.34 5.47
N ASN A 212 -14.61 -6.60 5.45
CA ASN A 212 -15.96 -6.96 4.99
C ASN A 212 -17.03 -6.66 6.05
N ASP A 213 -16.69 -6.79 7.33
CA ASP A 213 -17.61 -6.51 8.43
C ASP A 213 -17.96 -5.02 8.51
N PRO A 214 -19.26 -4.62 8.53
CA PRO A 214 -19.68 -3.22 8.56
C PRO A 214 -19.15 -2.43 9.77
N SER A 215 -19.07 -3.05 10.94
CA SER A 215 -18.57 -2.38 12.15
C SER A 215 -17.06 -2.12 12.07
N ALA A 216 -16.32 -3.08 11.55
CA ALA A 216 -14.88 -2.93 11.29
C ALA A 216 -14.62 -1.92 10.17
N ARG A 217 -15.45 -1.88 9.11
CA ARG A 217 -15.37 -0.88 8.03
C ARG A 217 -15.53 0.54 8.56
N ARG A 218 -16.46 0.75 9.49
CA ARG A 218 -16.63 2.07 10.11
C ARG A 218 -15.35 2.52 10.80
N ARG A 219 -14.74 1.66 11.63
CA ARG A 219 -13.47 1.98 12.31
C ARG A 219 -12.33 2.22 11.31
N TRP A 220 -12.30 1.46 10.23
CA TRP A 220 -11.33 1.64 9.14
C TRP A 220 -11.51 3.02 8.49
N ALA A 221 -12.74 3.39 8.11
CA ALA A 221 -13.06 4.68 7.51
C ALA A 221 -12.73 5.86 8.45
N ASP A 222 -13.02 5.73 9.74
CA ASP A 222 -12.69 6.76 10.74
C ASP A 222 -11.17 7.00 10.84
N ARG A 223 -10.35 5.94 10.71
CA ARG A 223 -8.89 6.09 10.66
C ARG A 223 -8.43 6.80 9.39
N ALA A 224 -9.00 6.45 8.24
CA ALA A 224 -8.69 7.06 6.95
C ALA A 224 -9.08 8.55 6.93
N ILE A 225 -10.27 8.89 7.43
CA ILE A 225 -10.74 10.27 7.53
C ILE A 225 -9.82 11.12 8.42
N ARG A 226 -9.45 10.61 9.60
CA ARG A 226 -8.48 11.32 10.46
C ARG A 226 -7.12 11.54 9.79
N ALA A 227 -6.69 10.63 8.90
CA ALA A 227 -5.46 10.84 8.15
C ALA A 227 -5.61 11.94 7.10
N LEU A 228 -6.75 11.98 6.39
CA LEU A 228 -7.05 13.05 5.43
C LEU A 228 -7.17 14.43 6.11
N ASP A 229 -7.82 14.49 7.27
CA ASP A 229 -7.98 15.74 8.03
C ASP A 229 -6.62 16.33 8.46
N ARG A 230 -5.62 15.49 8.78
CA ARG A 230 -4.26 15.96 9.10
C ARG A 230 -3.51 16.59 7.92
N LEU A 231 -3.94 16.35 6.71
CA LEU A 231 -3.34 16.96 5.51
C LEU A 231 -3.93 18.35 5.20
N ASP A 232 -5.05 18.71 5.83
CA ASP A 232 -5.74 19.99 5.63
C ASP A 232 -5.44 21.03 6.72
N GLY A 233 -4.85 20.62 7.85
CA GLY A 233 -4.42 21.48 8.95
C GLY A 233 -2.96 21.84 8.85
#